data_6aa27247895ad82a42cf41496261b7d0
#
_entry.id   6aa27247895ad82a42cf41496261b7d0
#
_cell.length_a   1.000
_cell.length_b   1.000
_cell.length_c   1.000
_cell.angle_alpha   90.00
_cell.angle_beta   90.00
_cell.angle_gamma   90.00
#
_symmetry.space_group_name_H-M   'P 1'
#
loop_
_entity.id
_entity.type
_entity.pdbx_description
1 polymer ?
#
loop_
_entity_poly.entity_id
_entity_poly.type
_entity_poly.pdbx_seq_one_letter_code
_entity_poly.pdbx_strand_id
1 'polypeptide(L)'
;MKKLRYYIGLLLFCITAAQVKAQRIETLQQGKPASFRGLSVVDDKVAWVSGSRGTVALTNDGGKTWDWKQVKGFEKSDFRDIEAFSDKEAIIMSSGTPALILKTTDGGNNWQVKYNNADSAYFFDAMDFDTPKHGLVLGDPIAGKFVLMETNDGGETWHPFKNPPEALPGEAAFAASGTCLRISCGLTYITTGGSAARLLTYHGKKSWDYQDAPLPHSKPSQGGFSFVCGNDRGIMVGGDYAKDKRADSVSATQLTRNIFEPAEKGPAGFQSCVEYISGKIFLSTGTPGSNITTDGGKTWSKIDDASYNVCRKAKHGSLVLLAGDKGRIGIFKP
;
A
#
# COMPACT_ATOMS: atom_id res chain seq x y z
N MET A 1 13.00 -24.09 79.10
CA MET A 1 12.95 -24.62 77.70
C MET A 1 11.94 -23.81 76.90
N LYS A 2 12.41 -22.84 76.07
CA LYS A 2 11.58 -21.98 75.24
C LYS A 2 11.44 -22.60 73.87
N LYS A 3 10.22 -22.91 73.44
CA LYS A 3 9.88 -23.41 72.09
C LYS A 3 9.83 -22.25 71.12
N LEU A 4 10.72 -22.21 70.15
CA LEU A 4 10.76 -21.25 69.04
C LEU A 4 9.78 -21.75 67.96
N ARG A 5 8.70 -20.99 67.68
CA ARG A 5 7.74 -21.26 66.60
C ARG A 5 8.25 -20.54 65.32
N TYR A 6 8.59 -21.30 64.30
CA TYR A 6 8.86 -20.77 62.96
C TYR A 6 7.55 -20.57 62.21
N TYR A 7 7.22 -19.34 61.85
CA TYR A 7 6.18 -19.03 60.88
C TYR A 7 6.78 -19.02 59.49
N ILE A 8 6.40 -19.99 58.65
CA ILE A 8 6.72 -20.00 57.21
C ILE A 8 5.61 -19.18 56.52
N GLY A 9 5.94 -17.97 56.15
CA GLY A 9 5.06 -17.14 55.30
C GLY A 9 5.17 -17.60 53.85
N LEU A 10 4.12 -18.22 53.34
CA LEU A 10 3.99 -18.59 51.92
C LEU A 10 3.62 -17.31 51.14
N LEU A 11 4.61 -16.70 50.45
CA LEU A 11 4.38 -15.61 49.50
C LEU A 11 3.80 -16.21 48.20
N LEU A 12 2.48 -16.10 47.98
CA LEU A 12 1.87 -16.40 46.70
C LEU A 12 2.23 -15.28 45.74
N PHE A 13 3.16 -15.53 44.82
CA PHE A 13 3.43 -14.67 43.68
C PHE A 13 2.34 -14.93 42.62
N CYS A 14 1.31 -14.08 42.57
CA CYS A 14 0.34 -14.05 41.47
C CYS A 14 1.05 -13.52 40.23
N ILE A 15 1.60 -14.42 39.40
CA ILE A 15 2.05 -14.09 38.04
C ILE A 15 0.77 -13.87 37.21
N THR A 16 0.37 -12.63 37.05
CA THR A 16 -0.62 -12.27 36.00
C THR A 16 0.07 -12.45 34.65
N ALA A 17 -0.12 -13.59 34.01
CA ALA A 17 0.23 -13.78 32.62
C ALA A 17 -0.59 -12.79 31.79
N ALA A 18 0.02 -11.66 31.41
CA ALA A 18 -0.53 -10.83 30.37
C ALA A 18 -0.66 -11.71 29.12
N GLN A 19 -1.88 -12.04 28.71
CA GLN A 19 -2.11 -12.72 27.44
C GLN A 19 -1.69 -11.76 26.35
N VAL A 20 -0.50 -11.92 25.81
CA VAL A 20 -0.08 -11.29 24.56
C VAL A 20 -1.01 -11.88 23.48
N LYS A 21 -2.01 -11.13 23.07
CA LYS A 21 -2.82 -11.51 21.92
C LYS A 21 -1.89 -11.59 20.71
N ALA A 22 -1.89 -12.75 20.05
CA ALA A 22 -1.14 -12.91 18.82
C ALA A 22 -1.70 -11.95 17.76
N GLN A 23 -0.81 -11.23 17.11
CA GLN A 23 -1.15 -10.37 15.97
C GLN A 23 -1.80 -11.22 14.88
N ARG A 24 -2.96 -10.78 14.36
CA ARG A 24 -3.74 -11.55 13.38
C ARG A 24 -4.53 -10.65 12.44
N ILE A 25 -4.96 -11.24 11.35
CA ILE A 25 -5.92 -10.62 10.43
C ILE A 25 -7.26 -11.34 10.58
N GLU A 26 -8.32 -10.56 10.73
CA GLU A 26 -9.70 -11.06 10.73
C GLU A 26 -10.36 -10.67 9.42
N THR A 27 -10.94 -11.64 8.71
CA THR A 27 -11.72 -11.36 7.49
C THR A 27 -13.05 -10.73 7.88
N LEU A 28 -13.32 -9.52 7.39
CA LEU A 28 -14.57 -8.79 7.62
C LEU A 28 -15.60 -9.05 6.51
N GLN A 29 -15.15 -9.17 5.27
CA GLN A 29 -15.97 -9.29 4.06
C GLN A 29 -15.29 -10.16 3.02
N GLN A 30 -16.10 -10.92 2.24
CA GLN A 30 -15.65 -11.64 1.04
C GLN A 30 -16.84 -12.02 0.14
N GLY A 31 -16.54 -12.52 -1.07
CA GLY A 31 -17.56 -13.06 -1.98
C GLY A 31 -18.12 -12.05 -2.98
N LYS A 32 -17.67 -10.80 -3.00
CA LYS A 32 -18.00 -9.87 -4.08
C LYS A 32 -17.18 -10.21 -5.34
N PRO A 33 -17.77 -10.11 -6.54
CA PRO A 33 -17.07 -10.46 -7.80
C PRO A 33 -16.14 -9.35 -8.28
N ALA A 34 -15.34 -8.78 -7.37
CA ALA A 34 -14.37 -7.72 -7.65
C ALA A 34 -13.01 -8.05 -7.04
N SER A 35 -11.95 -7.57 -7.69
CA SER A 35 -10.58 -7.56 -7.18
C SER A 35 -10.28 -6.15 -6.70
N PHE A 36 -9.98 -5.97 -5.41
CA PHE A 36 -9.65 -4.68 -4.83
C PHE A 36 -8.14 -4.49 -4.76
N ARG A 37 -7.68 -3.35 -5.30
CA ARG A 37 -6.29 -2.90 -5.23
C ARG A 37 -6.18 -1.50 -4.63
N GLY A 38 -7.22 -0.66 -4.80
CA GLY A 38 -7.32 0.63 -4.14
C GLY A 38 -7.94 0.51 -2.75
N LEU A 39 -7.30 1.11 -1.76
CA LEU A 39 -7.76 1.20 -0.37
C LEU A 39 -7.26 2.51 0.24
N SER A 40 -8.17 3.33 0.74
CA SER A 40 -7.84 4.55 1.49
C SER A 40 -8.59 4.55 2.81
N VAL A 41 -7.86 4.61 3.94
CA VAL A 41 -8.42 4.61 5.29
C VAL A 41 -8.24 6.01 5.86
N VAL A 42 -9.34 6.77 5.96
CA VAL A 42 -9.32 8.17 6.41
C VAL A 42 -9.07 8.24 7.91
N ASP A 43 -9.88 7.51 8.67
CA ASP A 43 -9.81 7.45 10.13
C ASP A 43 -10.27 6.06 10.65
N ASP A 44 -10.51 5.92 11.95
CA ASP A 44 -10.95 4.66 12.56
C ASP A 44 -12.40 4.26 12.20
N LYS A 45 -13.12 5.07 11.41
CA LYS A 45 -14.50 4.81 10.97
C LYS A 45 -14.62 4.80 9.46
N VAL A 46 -14.01 5.75 8.78
CA VAL A 46 -14.19 6.02 7.35
C VAL A 46 -13.07 5.37 6.54
N ALA A 47 -13.45 4.49 5.61
CA ALA A 47 -12.55 3.94 4.63
C ALA A 47 -13.26 3.66 3.30
N TRP A 48 -12.48 3.66 2.23
CA TRP A 48 -12.93 3.38 0.88
C TRP A 48 -12.12 2.28 0.24
N VAL A 49 -12.77 1.48 -0.60
CA VAL A 49 -12.10 0.52 -1.50
C VAL A 49 -12.54 0.76 -2.93
N SER A 50 -11.62 0.49 -3.86
CA SER A 50 -11.89 0.50 -5.31
C SER A 50 -11.28 -0.72 -5.99
N GLY A 51 -11.82 -1.10 -7.14
CA GLY A 51 -11.33 -2.27 -7.86
C GLY A 51 -11.98 -2.48 -9.22
N SER A 52 -11.86 -3.72 -9.67
CA SER A 52 -12.34 -4.14 -10.98
C SER A 52 -13.87 -4.01 -11.11
N ARG A 53 -14.35 -3.98 -12.36
CA ARG A 53 -15.77 -3.86 -12.72
C ARG A 53 -16.40 -2.57 -12.23
N GLY A 54 -15.66 -1.47 -12.20
CA GLY A 54 -16.15 -0.20 -11.72
C GLY A 54 -16.62 -0.19 -10.27
N THR A 55 -16.14 -1.16 -9.45
CA THR A 55 -16.64 -1.35 -8.08
C THR A 55 -15.93 -0.41 -7.12
N VAL A 56 -16.71 0.28 -6.29
CA VAL A 56 -16.24 1.05 -5.14
C VAL A 56 -17.10 0.73 -3.92
N ALA A 57 -16.57 0.91 -2.72
CA ALA A 57 -17.39 0.87 -1.51
C ALA A 57 -16.84 1.81 -0.44
N LEU A 58 -17.76 2.27 0.41
CA LEU A 58 -17.51 3.14 1.56
C LEU A 58 -17.96 2.44 2.84
N THR A 59 -17.17 2.53 3.88
CA THR A 59 -17.56 2.21 5.26
C THR A 59 -17.52 3.48 6.13
N ASN A 60 -18.44 3.57 7.08
CA ASN A 60 -18.51 4.62 8.10
C ASN A 60 -18.44 4.06 9.54
N ASP A 61 -18.12 2.78 9.67
CA ASP A 61 -18.12 2.07 10.96
C ASP A 61 -16.87 1.20 11.18
N GLY A 62 -15.77 1.54 10.49
CA GLY A 62 -14.48 0.85 10.61
C GLY A 62 -14.45 -0.52 9.92
N GLY A 63 -15.22 -0.65 8.84
CA GLY A 63 -15.23 -1.84 7.99
C GLY A 63 -16.23 -2.90 8.42
N LYS A 64 -17.09 -2.65 9.41
CA LYS A 64 -18.13 -3.61 9.84
C LYS A 64 -19.22 -3.74 8.78
N THR A 65 -19.64 -2.62 8.18
CA THR A 65 -20.57 -2.57 7.06
C THR A 65 -20.02 -1.74 5.91
N TRP A 66 -20.43 -2.06 4.68
CA TRP A 66 -19.94 -1.43 3.46
C TRP A 66 -21.11 -1.06 2.54
N ASP A 67 -21.16 0.20 2.11
CA ASP A 67 -22.05 0.70 1.06
C ASP A 67 -21.39 0.46 -0.31
N TRP A 68 -21.87 -0.58 -0.99
CA TRP A 68 -21.33 -1.04 -2.28
C TRP A 68 -21.96 -0.31 -3.44
N LYS A 69 -21.14 0.23 -4.33
CA LYS A 69 -21.57 0.94 -5.53
C LYS A 69 -20.78 0.48 -6.74
N GLN A 70 -21.38 0.65 -7.89
CA GLN A 70 -20.73 0.54 -9.18
C GLN A 70 -20.72 1.93 -9.83
N VAL A 71 -19.56 2.38 -10.29
CA VAL A 71 -19.41 3.70 -10.92
C VAL A 71 -20.13 3.69 -12.27
N LYS A 72 -21.25 4.40 -12.34
CA LYS A 72 -22.15 4.43 -13.51
C LYS A 72 -21.41 4.92 -14.76
N GLY A 73 -21.48 4.16 -15.84
CA GLY A 73 -20.80 4.44 -17.11
C GLY A 73 -19.36 3.91 -17.17
N PHE A 74 -18.86 3.35 -16.06
CA PHE A 74 -17.50 2.82 -15.93
C PHE A 74 -17.47 1.38 -15.39
N GLU A 75 -18.51 0.60 -15.65
CA GLU A 75 -18.72 -0.76 -15.14
C GLU A 75 -17.67 -1.77 -15.64
N LYS A 76 -16.89 -1.39 -16.65
CA LYS A 76 -15.79 -2.22 -17.16
C LYS A 76 -14.41 -1.77 -16.69
N SER A 77 -14.32 -0.60 -16.06
CA SER A 77 -13.04 -0.04 -15.58
C SER A 77 -12.50 -0.80 -14.39
N ASP A 78 -11.17 -0.88 -14.31
CA ASP A 78 -10.44 -1.44 -13.17
C ASP A 78 -9.81 -0.27 -12.39
N PHE A 79 -10.49 0.16 -11.32
CA PHE A 79 -10.04 1.26 -10.46
C PHE A 79 -9.05 0.73 -9.43
N ARG A 80 -7.76 0.75 -9.78
CA ARG A 80 -6.70 0.13 -8.99
C ARG A 80 -6.16 1.00 -7.87
N ASP A 81 -6.54 2.26 -7.82
CA ASP A 81 -6.20 3.11 -6.70
C ASP A 81 -7.33 4.08 -6.34
N ILE A 82 -7.35 4.49 -5.07
CA ILE A 82 -8.31 5.42 -4.49
C ILE A 82 -7.65 6.25 -3.41
N GLU A 83 -7.88 7.56 -3.46
CA GLU A 83 -7.53 8.48 -2.39
C GLU A 83 -8.80 9.14 -1.84
N ALA A 84 -9.05 8.98 -0.53
CA ALA A 84 -10.22 9.52 0.13
C ALA A 84 -9.82 10.57 1.17
N PHE A 85 -10.60 11.66 1.20
CA PHE A 85 -10.40 12.78 2.13
C PHE A 85 -11.48 12.80 3.23
N SER A 86 -12.63 12.18 2.96
CA SER A 86 -13.76 12.06 3.90
C SER A 86 -14.71 10.93 3.47
N ASP A 87 -15.86 10.81 4.15
CA ASP A 87 -16.98 9.98 3.73
C ASP A 87 -17.72 10.52 2.48
N LYS A 88 -17.41 11.74 2.04
CA LYS A 88 -18.01 12.40 0.87
C LYS A 88 -17.06 12.53 -0.30
N GLU A 89 -15.79 12.79 -0.03
CA GLU A 89 -14.83 13.17 -1.06
C GLU A 89 -13.76 12.09 -1.26
N ALA A 90 -13.65 11.61 -2.50
CA ALA A 90 -12.65 10.65 -2.92
C ALA A 90 -12.31 10.81 -4.41
N ILE A 91 -11.12 10.37 -4.77
CA ILE A 91 -10.61 10.31 -6.15
C ILE A 91 -10.24 8.87 -6.45
N ILE A 92 -10.61 8.36 -7.62
CA ILE A 92 -10.23 7.04 -8.12
C ILE A 92 -9.48 7.17 -9.44
N MET A 93 -8.54 6.28 -9.68
CA MET A 93 -7.88 6.17 -10.98
C MET A 93 -8.00 4.77 -11.57
N SER A 94 -8.15 4.67 -12.89
CA SER A 94 -8.17 3.39 -13.59
C SER A 94 -6.81 3.03 -14.13
N SER A 95 -6.50 1.72 -14.12
CA SER A 95 -5.41 1.13 -14.88
C SER A 95 -5.99 0.52 -16.16
N GLY A 96 -5.34 0.78 -17.31
CA GLY A 96 -5.81 0.36 -18.63
C GLY A 96 -6.31 1.52 -19.49
N THR A 97 -6.90 1.19 -20.64
CA THR A 97 -7.38 2.18 -21.61
C THR A 97 -8.90 2.29 -21.57
N PRO A 98 -9.46 3.51 -21.45
CA PRO A 98 -8.77 4.78 -21.25
C PRO A 98 -8.16 4.92 -19.83
N ALA A 99 -7.07 5.68 -19.73
CA ALA A 99 -6.54 6.13 -18.46
C ALA A 99 -7.45 7.21 -17.87
N LEU A 100 -8.07 6.94 -16.72
CA LEU A 100 -9.10 7.79 -16.12
C LEU A 100 -8.72 8.24 -14.72
N ILE A 101 -9.10 9.47 -14.37
CA ILE A 101 -9.20 9.94 -13.00
C ILE A 101 -10.60 10.52 -12.80
N LEU A 102 -11.30 10.01 -11.77
CA LEU A 102 -12.64 10.47 -11.43
C LEU A 102 -12.67 10.95 -9.98
N LYS A 103 -13.51 11.95 -9.72
CA LYS A 103 -13.70 12.52 -8.38
C LYS A 103 -15.17 12.48 -7.99
N THR A 104 -15.45 12.15 -6.75
CA THR A 104 -16.75 12.30 -6.09
C THR A 104 -16.66 13.29 -4.93
N THR A 105 -17.77 13.99 -4.67
CA THR A 105 -17.96 14.88 -3.50
C THR A 105 -19.26 14.57 -2.75
N ASP A 106 -19.92 13.47 -3.08
CA ASP A 106 -21.24 13.10 -2.54
C ASP A 106 -21.30 11.65 -2.02
N GLY A 107 -20.17 11.10 -1.60
CA GLY A 107 -20.10 9.75 -1.06
C GLY A 107 -20.18 8.67 -2.14
N GLY A 108 -19.72 8.96 -3.35
CA GLY A 108 -19.66 8.00 -4.45
C GLY A 108 -21.01 7.80 -5.16
N ASN A 109 -22.01 8.67 -4.93
CA ASN A 109 -23.26 8.60 -5.64
C ASN A 109 -23.12 9.10 -7.09
N ASN A 110 -22.29 10.13 -7.28
CA ASN A 110 -21.90 10.65 -8.58
C ASN A 110 -20.38 10.78 -8.69
N TRP A 111 -19.86 10.51 -9.88
CA TRP A 111 -18.44 10.62 -10.20
C TRP A 111 -18.25 11.54 -11.42
N GLN A 112 -17.36 12.50 -11.30
CA GLN A 112 -16.99 13.42 -12.38
C GLN A 112 -15.63 13.01 -12.95
N VAL A 113 -15.55 12.94 -14.28
CA VAL A 113 -14.27 12.70 -14.96
C VAL A 113 -13.41 13.95 -14.87
N LYS A 114 -12.23 13.84 -14.27
CA LYS A 114 -11.23 14.90 -14.12
C LYS A 114 -10.07 14.74 -15.09
N TYR A 115 -9.81 13.51 -15.53
CA TYR A 115 -8.84 13.20 -16.57
C TYR A 115 -9.32 12.00 -17.39
N ASN A 116 -9.11 12.07 -18.71
CA ASN A 116 -9.43 10.98 -19.62
C ASN A 116 -8.43 11.00 -20.79
N ASN A 117 -7.70 9.91 -20.96
CA ASN A 117 -6.79 9.74 -22.09
C ASN A 117 -7.00 8.36 -22.72
N ALA A 118 -7.40 8.35 -23.99
CA ALA A 118 -7.69 7.14 -24.77
C ALA A 118 -6.43 6.54 -25.44
N ASP A 119 -5.27 7.16 -25.30
CA ASP A 119 -4.01 6.62 -25.80
C ASP A 119 -3.62 5.37 -24.98
N SER A 120 -3.50 4.23 -25.65
CA SER A 120 -3.14 2.95 -25.03
C SER A 120 -1.72 2.91 -24.42
N ALA A 121 -0.88 3.88 -24.73
CA ALA A 121 0.43 4.03 -24.11
C ALA A 121 0.32 4.51 -22.64
N TYR A 122 -0.80 5.14 -22.27
CA TYR A 122 -1.03 5.59 -20.90
C TYR A 122 -1.61 4.46 -20.05
N PHE A 123 -0.83 4.03 -19.07
CA PHE A 123 -1.25 3.05 -18.05
C PHE A 123 -0.89 3.61 -16.67
N PHE A 124 -1.89 3.90 -15.85
CA PHE A 124 -1.68 4.44 -14.50
C PHE A 124 -1.48 3.31 -13.48
N ASP A 125 -0.50 3.50 -12.57
CA ASP A 125 -0.07 2.51 -11.60
C ASP A 125 -0.44 2.86 -10.16
N ALA A 126 -0.30 4.12 -9.79
CA ALA A 126 -0.50 4.57 -8.42
C ALA A 126 -0.88 6.05 -8.34
N MET A 127 -1.52 6.42 -7.23
CA MET A 127 -1.85 7.79 -6.86
C MET A 127 -1.56 8.00 -5.38
N ASP A 128 -0.96 9.15 -5.03
CA ASP A 128 -0.76 9.52 -3.62
C ASP A 128 -0.87 11.03 -3.43
N PHE A 129 -1.30 11.44 -2.23
CA PHE A 129 -1.50 12.84 -1.86
C PHE A 129 -0.80 13.14 -0.53
N ASP A 130 -0.03 14.24 -0.48
CA ASP A 130 0.56 14.75 0.75
C ASP A 130 -0.34 15.76 1.46
N THR A 131 -1.23 16.41 0.71
CA THR A 131 -2.26 17.32 1.24
C THR A 131 -3.58 17.08 0.49
N PRO A 132 -4.73 17.55 1.02
CA PRO A 132 -5.99 17.44 0.27
C PRO A 132 -6.00 18.18 -1.07
N LYS A 133 -5.00 19.04 -1.34
CA LYS A 133 -4.89 19.80 -2.60
C LYS A 133 -3.83 19.29 -3.55
N HIS A 134 -2.70 18.81 -3.01
CA HIS A 134 -1.56 18.37 -3.82
C HIS A 134 -1.46 16.86 -3.86
N GLY A 135 -1.34 16.30 -5.07
CA GLY A 135 -1.19 14.88 -5.31
C GLY A 135 -0.58 14.57 -6.65
N LEU A 136 -0.10 13.34 -6.77
CA LEU A 136 0.55 12.81 -7.97
C LEU A 136 -0.14 11.52 -8.42
N VAL A 137 -0.13 11.29 -9.75
CA VAL A 137 -0.48 10.01 -10.37
C VAL A 137 0.72 9.55 -11.20
N LEU A 138 1.14 8.31 -10.95
CA LEU A 138 2.24 7.64 -11.64
C LEU A 138 1.68 6.69 -12.70
N GLY A 139 2.35 6.58 -13.83
CA GLY A 139 2.12 5.55 -14.83
C GLY A 139 3.40 5.05 -15.45
N ASP A 140 3.28 4.01 -16.25
CA ASP A 140 4.37 3.37 -16.97
C ASP A 140 5.17 4.35 -17.84
N PRO A 141 6.44 4.04 -18.14
CA PRO A 141 7.28 4.93 -18.92
C PRO A 141 6.84 5.07 -20.38
N ILE A 142 6.79 6.32 -20.85
CA ILE A 142 6.62 6.67 -22.26
C ILE A 142 7.87 7.44 -22.71
N ALA A 143 8.48 7.04 -23.83
CA ALA A 143 9.69 7.66 -24.37
C ALA A 143 10.84 7.79 -23.33
N GLY A 144 11.03 6.77 -22.49
CA GLY A 144 12.13 6.71 -21.51
C GLY A 144 11.91 7.54 -20.25
N LYS A 145 10.69 8.02 -19.98
CA LYS A 145 10.34 8.74 -18.76
C LYS A 145 9.04 8.20 -18.19
N PHE A 146 8.97 8.05 -16.87
CA PHE A 146 7.72 7.71 -16.22
C PHE A 146 6.65 8.78 -16.46
N VAL A 147 5.43 8.37 -16.76
CA VAL A 147 4.30 9.28 -16.77
C VAL A 147 4.06 9.72 -15.33
N LEU A 148 4.10 11.02 -15.09
CA LEU A 148 3.80 11.60 -13.79
C LEU A 148 2.91 12.82 -13.99
N MET A 149 1.71 12.77 -13.39
CA MET A 149 0.72 13.85 -13.43
C MET A 149 0.60 14.47 -12.04
N GLU A 150 0.36 15.77 -11.98
CA GLU A 150 0.28 16.55 -10.75
C GLU A 150 -1.05 17.31 -10.69
N THR A 151 -1.64 17.35 -9.50
CA THR A 151 -2.73 18.26 -9.15
C THR A 151 -2.30 19.16 -8.00
N ASN A 152 -2.77 20.42 -8.01
CA ASN A 152 -2.58 21.41 -6.92
C ASN A 152 -3.92 21.98 -6.43
N ASP A 153 -5.03 21.43 -6.90
CA ASP A 153 -6.39 21.86 -6.63
C ASP A 153 -7.32 20.75 -6.11
N GLY A 154 -6.72 19.67 -5.57
CA GLY A 154 -7.47 18.55 -4.99
C GLY A 154 -8.07 17.64 -6.07
N GLY A 155 -7.40 17.50 -7.19
CA GLY A 155 -7.81 16.61 -8.29
C GLY A 155 -8.88 17.18 -9.19
N GLU A 156 -9.15 18.50 -9.14
CA GLU A 156 -10.05 19.15 -10.10
C GLU A 156 -9.42 19.25 -11.49
N THR A 157 -8.10 19.54 -11.52
CA THR A 157 -7.30 19.53 -12.76
C THR A 157 -6.01 18.75 -12.58
N TRP A 158 -5.54 18.13 -13.68
CA TRP A 158 -4.32 17.33 -13.71
C TRP A 158 -3.42 17.77 -14.85
N HIS A 159 -2.14 17.99 -14.54
CA HIS A 159 -1.14 18.45 -15.49
C HIS A 159 0.08 17.54 -15.49
N PRO A 160 0.80 17.39 -16.61
CA PRO A 160 2.08 16.68 -16.61
C PRO A 160 3.05 17.30 -15.61
N PHE A 161 3.69 16.44 -14.79
CA PHE A 161 4.74 16.88 -13.87
C PHE A 161 5.94 17.43 -14.64
N LYS A 162 6.49 18.56 -14.23
CA LYS A 162 7.48 19.30 -15.01
C LYS A 162 8.77 18.52 -15.29
N ASN A 163 9.23 17.75 -14.32
CA ASN A 163 10.49 16.99 -14.42
C ASN A 163 10.25 15.54 -13.99
N PRO A 164 9.56 14.72 -14.79
CA PRO A 164 9.31 13.31 -14.44
C PRO A 164 10.65 12.52 -14.45
N PRO A 165 10.77 11.46 -13.64
CA PRO A 165 12.01 10.68 -13.60
C PRO A 165 12.24 9.88 -14.87
N GLU A 166 13.52 9.64 -15.16
CA GLU A 166 13.94 8.80 -16.28
C GLU A 166 13.81 7.33 -15.93
N ALA A 167 13.35 6.54 -16.89
CA ALA A 167 13.25 5.10 -16.83
C ALA A 167 14.36 4.44 -17.65
N LEU A 168 14.88 3.32 -17.15
CA LEU A 168 15.74 2.43 -17.92
C LEU A 168 14.92 1.63 -18.94
N PRO A 169 15.53 1.16 -20.05
CA PRO A 169 14.82 0.30 -21.00
C PRO A 169 14.24 -0.94 -20.31
N GLY A 170 12.92 -1.15 -20.44
CA GLY A 170 12.20 -2.27 -19.82
C GLY A 170 11.94 -2.14 -18.31
N GLU A 171 12.19 -0.97 -17.73
CA GLU A 171 11.76 -0.64 -16.37
C GLU A 171 10.29 -0.21 -16.39
N ALA A 172 9.55 -0.53 -15.32
CA ALA A 172 8.12 -0.28 -15.17
C ALA A 172 7.74 0.02 -13.71
N ALA A 173 6.54 0.56 -13.50
CA ALA A 173 5.88 0.58 -12.21
C ALA A 173 4.81 -0.54 -12.15
N PHE A 174 4.14 -0.70 -11.00
CA PHE A 174 3.19 -1.79 -10.85
C PHE A 174 1.87 -1.34 -10.17
N ALA A 175 0.78 -1.43 -10.90
CA ALA A 175 -0.58 -1.14 -10.43
C ALA A 175 -1.13 -2.26 -9.50
N ALA A 176 -0.35 -2.66 -8.49
CA ALA A 176 -0.68 -3.80 -7.63
C ALA A 176 -1.45 -3.40 -6.37
N SER A 177 -1.18 -2.22 -5.81
CA SER A 177 -1.74 -1.75 -4.54
C SER A 177 -1.80 -0.22 -4.40
N GLY A 178 -1.44 0.53 -5.46
CA GLY A 178 -1.29 1.99 -5.40
C GLY A 178 -0.12 2.48 -4.53
N THR A 179 0.76 1.59 -4.05
CA THR A 179 1.81 1.93 -3.09
C THR A 179 3.22 1.92 -3.66
N CYS A 180 3.34 1.80 -4.98
CA CYS A 180 4.61 2.04 -5.68
C CYS A 180 4.95 3.54 -5.81
N LEU A 181 3.98 4.43 -5.60
CA LEU A 181 4.16 5.88 -5.42
C LEU A 181 3.84 6.25 -3.97
N ARG A 182 4.69 7.05 -3.33
CA ARG A 182 4.47 7.60 -2.00
C ARG A 182 4.97 9.02 -1.92
N ILE A 183 4.17 9.91 -1.32
CA ILE A 183 4.58 11.27 -0.95
C ILE A 183 4.63 11.33 0.57
N SER A 184 5.81 11.46 1.14
CA SER A 184 6.00 11.45 2.60
C SER A 184 7.16 12.33 3.02
N CYS A 185 6.98 13.10 4.11
CA CYS A 185 8.02 13.97 4.66
C CYS A 185 8.61 14.98 3.65
N GLY A 186 7.78 15.47 2.71
CA GLY A 186 8.20 16.41 1.67
C GLY A 186 9.03 15.79 0.55
N LEU A 187 9.07 14.47 0.47
CA LEU A 187 9.74 13.70 -0.57
C LEU A 187 8.73 12.84 -1.36
N THR A 188 8.99 12.66 -2.65
CA THR A 188 8.24 11.70 -3.47
C THR A 188 9.11 10.47 -3.72
N TYR A 189 8.55 9.30 -3.49
CA TYR A 189 9.19 8.01 -3.69
C TYR A 189 8.45 7.22 -4.78
N ILE A 190 9.21 6.65 -5.72
CA ILE A 190 8.68 5.71 -6.72
C ILE A 190 9.52 4.44 -6.64
N THR A 191 8.86 3.30 -6.45
CA THR A 191 9.51 2.00 -6.54
C THR A 191 9.21 1.33 -7.86
N THR A 192 10.23 0.74 -8.48
CA THR A 192 10.17 0.23 -9.85
C THR A 192 10.55 -1.24 -9.94
N GLY A 193 10.26 -1.84 -11.10
CA GLY A 193 10.60 -3.20 -11.42
C GLY A 193 10.81 -3.42 -12.92
N GLY A 194 10.71 -4.67 -13.38
CA GLY A 194 11.03 -5.04 -14.74
C GLY A 194 12.52 -5.31 -14.91
N SER A 195 13.19 -4.54 -15.77
CA SER A 195 14.62 -4.67 -16.03
C SER A 195 15.51 -4.25 -14.85
N ALA A 196 15.01 -3.39 -13.96
CA ALA A 196 15.68 -2.91 -12.76
C ALA A 196 14.70 -2.90 -11.58
N ALA A 197 15.22 -2.91 -10.34
CA ALA A 197 14.44 -2.65 -9.13
C ALA A 197 15.10 -1.47 -8.43
N ARG A 198 14.45 -0.30 -8.46
CA ARG A 198 15.02 0.94 -7.94
C ARG A 198 14.03 1.68 -7.03
N LEU A 199 14.57 2.49 -6.13
CA LEU A 199 13.85 3.57 -5.48
C LEU A 199 14.25 4.89 -6.13
N LEU A 200 13.30 5.59 -6.71
CA LEU A 200 13.47 6.93 -7.25
C LEU A 200 12.97 7.92 -6.21
N THR A 201 13.79 8.91 -5.83
CA THR A 201 13.43 9.88 -4.79
C THR A 201 13.51 11.31 -5.33
N TYR A 202 12.42 12.05 -5.27
CA TYR A 202 12.37 13.47 -5.61
C TYR A 202 12.44 14.34 -4.38
N HIS A 203 13.38 15.29 -4.39
CA HIS A 203 13.68 16.19 -3.25
C HIS A 203 13.13 17.63 -3.42
N GLY A 204 12.21 17.85 -4.36
CA GLY A 204 11.69 19.20 -4.63
C GLY A 204 12.66 20.16 -5.31
N LYS A 205 13.92 19.76 -5.60
CA LYS A 205 14.97 20.60 -6.18
C LYS A 205 15.24 20.31 -7.66
N LYS A 206 14.24 19.88 -8.41
CA LYS A 206 14.32 19.56 -9.85
C LYS A 206 15.17 18.33 -10.22
N SER A 207 15.61 17.53 -9.26
CA SER A 207 16.40 16.34 -9.47
C SER A 207 15.79 15.12 -8.80
N TRP A 208 16.02 13.95 -9.40
CA TRP A 208 15.70 12.64 -8.85
C TRP A 208 17.00 11.95 -8.45
N ASP A 209 17.00 11.31 -7.28
CA ASP A 209 18.01 10.33 -6.90
C ASP A 209 17.50 8.94 -7.33
N TYR A 210 18.42 8.10 -7.79
CA TYR A 210 18.14 6.74 -8.27
C TYR A 210 18.97 5.76 -7.45
N GLN A 211 18.31 4.86 -6.75
CA GLN A 211 18.97 3.89 -5.89
C GLN A 211 18.52 2.48 -6.24
N ASP A 212 19.47 1.59 -6.56
CA ASP A 212 19.17 0.18 -6.78
C ASP A 212 18.76 -0.50 -5.47
N ALA A 213 17.73 -1.33 -5.55
CA ALA A 213 17.24 -2.14 -4.44
C ALA A 213 17.59 -3.61 -4.68
N PRO A 214 18.01 -4.36 -3.65
CA PRO A 214 18.41 -5.76 -3.78
C PRO A 214 17.19 -6.70 -3.87
N LEU A 215 16.29 -6.43 -4.80
CA LEU A 215 15.08 -7.21 -5.08
C LEU A 215 15.22 -7.94 -6.42
N PRO A 216 14.51 -9.05 -6.65
CA PRO A 216 14.52 -9.72 -7.95
C PRO A 216 14.09 -8.76 -9.06
N HIS A 217 14.81 -8.75 -10.15
CA HIS A 217 14.55 -7.97 -11.38
C HIS A 217 15.03 -8.72 -12.61
N SER A 218 14.97 -8.14 -13.79
CA SER A 218 15.31 -8.69 -15.11
C SER A 218 14.14 -9.35 -15.85
N LYS A 219 12.95 -9.43 -15.24
CA LYS A 219 11.72 -9.94 -15.88
C LYS A 219 10.57 -8.98 -15.67
N PRO A 220 9.61 -8.89 -16.60
CA PRO A 220 8.44 -8.02 -16.44
C PRO A 220 7.59 -8.30 -15.18
N SER A 221 7.72 -9.50 -14.59
CA SER A 221 7.00 -9.91 -13.37
C SER A 221 7.74 -9.60 -12.07
N GLN A 222 8.96 -9.05 -12.13
CA GLN A 222 9.86 -8.89 -11.00
C GLN A 222 10.09 -7.43 -10.65
N GLY A 223 10.32 -7.13 -9.36
CA GLY A 223 10.73 -5.81 -8.92
C GLY A 223 10.31 -5.45 -7.51
N GLY A 224 10.42 -4.15 -7.21
CA GLY A 224 9.78 -3.51 -6.09
C GLY A 224 8.33 -3.17 -6.43
N PHE A 225 7.41 -3.43 -5.49
CA PHE A 225 5.98 -3.21 -5.68
C PHE A 225 5.41 -2.17 -4.72
N SER A 226 6.04 -2.00 -3.57
CA SER A 226 5.59 -1.09 -2.53
C SER A 226 6.74 -0.59 -1.70
N PHE A 227 6.68 0.68 -1.33
CA PHE A 227 7.63 1.31 -0.41
C PHE A 227 6.88 2.12 0.64
N VAL A 228 7.38 2.11 1.87
CA VAL A 228 6.87 2.96 2.94
C VAL A 228 7.99 3.45 3.84
N CYS A 229 7.91 4.71 4.25
CA CYS A 229 8.77 5.27 5.30
C CYS A 229 8.17 5.03 6.68
N GLY A 230 8.99 4.52 7.61
CA GLY A 230 8.75 4.60 9.03
C GLY A 230 9.49 5.78 9.65
N ASN A 231 9.64 5.80 10.98
CA ASN A 231 10.27 6.92 11.68
C ASN A 231 11.75 7.12 11.32
N ASP A 232 12.50 6.02 11.13
CA ASP A 232 13.96 6.03 10.98
C ASP A 232 14.47 5.26 9.74
N ARG A 233 13.55 4.63 8.99
CA ARG A 233 13.90 3.79 7.84
C ARG A 233 12.77 3.65 6.85
N GLY A 234 13.12 3.32 5.61
CA GLY A 234 12.18 2.90 4.58
C GLY A 234 12.21 1.38 4.38
N ILE A 235 11.08 0.77 4.07
CA ILE A 235 11.00 -0.64 3.68
C ILE A 235 10.40 -0.74 2.29
N MET A 236 11.09 -1.47 1.42
CA MET A 236 10.61 -1.89 0.11
C MET A 236 10.27 -3.37 0.13
N VAL A 237 9.14 -3.74 -0.44
CA VAL A 237 8.77 -5.14 -0.68
C VAL A 237 8.42 -5.35 -2.14
N GLY A 238 8.51 -6.60 -2.59
CA GLY A 238 8.21 -6.97 -3.97
C GLY A 238 8.39 -8.45 -4.21
N GLY A 239 9.11 -8.81 -5.27
CA GLY A 239 9.40 -10.18 -5.65
C GLY A 239 9.05 -10.50 -7.10
N ASP A 240 8.52 -11.70 -7.35
CA ASP A 240 8.09 -12.18 -8.67
C ASP A 240 6.65 -12.68 -8.58
N TYR A 241 5.68 -11.92 -9.11
CA TYR A 241 4.27 -12.35 -9.06
C TYR A 241 3.95 -13.58 -9.91
N ALA A 242 4.80 -13.89 -10.90
CA ALA A 242 4.68 -15.12 -11.69
C ALA A 242 5.23 -16.36 -10.95
N LYS A 243 6.01 -16.14 -9.89
CA LYS A 243 6.56 -17.16 -8.98
C LYS A 243 6.36 -16.72 -7.53
N ASP A 244 5.13 -16.45 -7.16
CA ASP A 244 4.71 -15.77 -5.96
C ASP A 244 5.18 -16.43 -4.64
N LYS A 245 5.44 -17.75 -4.65
CA LYS A 245 5.97 -18.49 -3.50
C LYS A 245 7.49 -18.36 -3.32
N ARG A 246 8.20 -17.75 -4.29
CA ARG A 246 9.62 -17.49 -4.15
C ARG A 246 9.85 -16.39 -3.12
N ALA A 247 10.57 -16.73 -2.03
CA ALA A 247 10.78 -15.84 -0.88
C ALA A 247 12.17 -15.17 -0.85
N ASP A 248 13.02 -15.43 -1.86
CA ASP A 248 14.37 -14.89 -1.89
C ASP A 248 14.35 -13.39 -2.23
N SER A 249 14.96 -12.58 -1.37
CA SER A 249 15.14 -11.14 -1.58
C SER A 249 13.85 -10.36 -1.87
N VAL A 250 12.73 -10.71 -1.22
CA VAL A 250 11.43 -10.06 -1.44
C VAL A 250 11.17 -8.84 -0.55
N SER A 251 12.13 -8.49 0.32
CA SER A 251 12.09 -7.30 1.19
C SER A 251 13.48 -6.76 1.42
N ALA A 252 13.61 -5.43 1.39
CA ALA A 252 14.83 -4.71 1.73
C ALA A 252 14.50 -3.45 2.54
N THR A 253 15.40 -3.12 3.48
CA THR A 253 15.31 -1.94 4.34
C THR A 253 16.29 -0.88 3.87
N GLN A 254 15.81 0.33 3.60
CA GLN A 254 16.64 1.50 3.35
C GLN A 254 17.15 2.06 4.69
N LEU A 255 18.43 1.92 4.95
CA LEU A 255 19.09 2.44 6.18
C LEU A 255 19.53 3.88 6.01
N THR A 256 20.00 4.22 4.82
CA THR A 256 20.39 5.58 4.42
C THR A 256 19.96 5.81 2.98
N ARG A 257 20.10 7.03 2.49
CA ARG A 257 19.80 7.37 1.09
C ARG A 257 20.50 6.50 0.05
N ASN A 258 21.60 5.83 0.40
CA ASN A 258 22.42 5.08 -0.54
C ASN A 258 22.59 3.60 -0.16
N ILE A 259 21.95 3.13 0.91
CA ILE A 259 22.16 1.77 1.42
C ILE A 259 20.81 1.09 1.65
N PHE A 260 20.59 0.03 0.88
CA PHE A 260 19.56 -0.97 1.13
C PHE A 260 20.20 -2.24 1.68
N GLU A 261 19.59 -2.81 2.70
CA GLU A 261 19.93 -4.14 3.23
C GLU A 261 18.75 -5.10 2.99
N PRO A 262 19.00 -6.27 2.37
CA PRO A 262 17.97 -7.30 2.25
C PRO A 262 17.59 -7.80 3.66
N ALA A 263 16.34 -8.25 3.83
CA ALA A 263 15.91 -8.88 5.06
C ALA A 263 16.71 -10.15 5.33
N GLU A 264 17.12 -10.39 6.57
CA GLU A 264 17.78 -11.62 7.02
C GLU A 264 16.82 -12.83 6.88
N LYS A 265 15.54 -12.61 7.21
CA LYS A 265 14.43 -13.53 6.96
C LYS A 265 13.28 -12.73 6.37
N GLY A 266 13.07 -12.85 5.07
CA GLY A 266 12.03 -12.15 4.34
C GLY A 266 10.62 -12.66 4.60
N PRO A 267 9.61 -11.98 4.04
CA PRO A 267 8.23 -12.47 3.94
C PRO A 267 8.13 -13.81 3.19
N ALA A 268 6.97 -14.46 3.29
CA ALA A 268 6.72 -15.79 2.74
C ALA A 268 6.52 -15.82 1.20
N GLY A 269 7.19 -14.94 0.46
CA GLY A 269 7.12 -14.83 -1.00
C GLY A 269 6.71 -13.42 -1.44
N PHE A 270 6.22 -13.29 -2.68
CA PHE A 270 5.82 -12.03 -3.29
C PHE A 270 4.91 -11.18 -2.41
N GLN A 271 5.25 -9.90 -2.24
CA GLN A 271 4.44 -8.93 -1.50
C GLN A 271 4.10 -7.73 -2.40
N SER A 272 2.82 -7.45 -2.53
CA SER A 272 2.30 -6.32 -3.33
C SER A 272 2.21 -5.01 -2.55
N CYS A 273 2.17 -5.08 -1.21
CA CYS A 273 2.01 -3.91 -0.35
C CYS A 273 2.78 -4.06 0.96
N VAL A 274 3.33 -2.95 1.45
CA VAL A 274 3.84 -2.80 2.81
C VAL A 274 3.30 -1.51 3.43
N GLU A 275 2.94 -1.57 4.71
CA GLU A 275 2.41 -0.44 5.46
C GLU A 275 3.12 -0.30 6.82
N TYR A 276 3.41 0.94 7.21
CA TYR A 276 3.98 1.27 8.52
C TYR A 276 2.89 1.29 9.59
N ILE A 277 3.08 0.52 10.65
CA ILE A 277 2.11 0.44 11.75
C ILE A 277 2.51 1.37 12.90
N SER A 278 3.68 1.13 13.50
CA SER A 278 4.21 1.95 14.57
C SER A 278 5.64 1.51 14.95
N GLY A 279 6.48 2.42 15.43
CA GLY A 279 7.83 2.09 15.92
C GLY A 279 8.66 1.32 14.88
N LYS A 280 8.92 0.04 15.14
CA LYS A 280 9.60 -0.88 14.22
C LYS A 280 8.65 -1.91 13.58
N ILE A 281 7.34 -1.71 13.72
CA ILE A 281 6.32 -2.65 13.24
C ILE A 281 5.85 -2.23 11.85
N PHE A 282 5.97 -3.16 10.88
CA PHE A 282 5.44 -3.03 9.53
C PHE A 282 4.65 -4.28 9.17
N LEU A 283 3.57 -4.09 8.41
CA LEU A 283 2.73 -5.14 7.87
C LEU A 283 2.96 -5.22 6.36
N SER A 284 3.16 -6.42 5.82
CA SER A 284 3.16 -6.63 4.37
C SER A 284 2.12 -7.66 3.96
N THR A 285 1.63 -7.55 2.72
CA THR A 285 0.65 -8.50 2.17
C THR A 285 0.88 -8.75 0.69
N GLY A 286 0.47 -9.93 0.24
CA GLY A 286 0.57 -10.37 -1.15
C GLY A 286 -0.19 -11.68 -1.36
N THR A 287 0.00 -12.31 -2.51
CA THR A 287 -0.66 -13.59 -2.85
C THR A 287 -0.31 -14.74 -1.90
N PRO A 288 0.94 -14.85 -1.36
CA PRO A 288 1.27 -15.91 -0.39
C PRO A 288 0.74 -15.67 1.02
N GLY A 289 0.09 -14.54 1.27
CA GLY A 289 -0.41 -14.15 2.58
C GLY A 289 0.24 -12.90 3.17
N SER A 290 -0.08 -12.61 4.43
CA SER A 290 0.38 -11.41 5.13
C SER A 290 1.44 -11.72 6.16
N ASN A 291 2.41 -10.81 6.29
CA ASN A 291 3.58 -10.96 7.16
C ASN A 291 3.78 -9.69 7.98
N ILE A 292 4.38 -9.84 9.15
CA ILE A 292 4.71 -8.74 10.04
C ILE A 292 6.18 -8.77 10.43
N THR A 293 6.77 -7.60 10.54
CA THR A 293 8.06 -7.42 11.23
C THR A 293 7.87 -6.55 12.47
N THR A 294 8.62 -6.83 13.51
CA THR A 294 8.67 -6.03 14.76
C THR A 294 10.06 -5.49 15.04
N ASP A 295 11.01 -5.75 14.14
CA ASP A 295 12.41 -5.34 14.23
C ASP A 295 12.87 -4.39 13.11
N GLY A 296 11.90 -3.82 12.38
CA GLY A 296 12.15 -2.83 11.33
C GLY A 296 12.61 -3.45 10.01
N GLY A 297 12.07 -4.61 9.65
CA GLY A 297 12.29 -5.25 8.37
C GLY A 297 13.42 -6.26 8.33
N LYS A 298 14.13 -6.50 9.46
CA LYS A 298 15.20 -7.50 9.50
C LYS A 298 14.64 -8.91 9.35
N THR A 299 13.61 -9.22 10.17
CA THR A 299 12.94 -10.51 10.13
C THR A 299 11.43 -10.34 10.00
N TRP A 300 10.82 -11.26 9.26
CA TRP A 300 9.39 -11.30 9.01
C TRP A 300 8.78 -12.61 9.48
N SER A 301 7.59 -12.52 10.03
CA SER A 301 6.79 -13.66 10.44
C SER A 301 5.44 -13.61 9.72
N LYS A 302 5.04 -14.74 9.14
CA LYS A 302 3.73 -14.88 8.52
C LYS A 302 2.65 -14.93 9.60
N ILE A 303 1.59 -14.14 9.44
CA ILE A 303 0.48 -14.04 10.39
C ILE A 303 -0.87 -14.44 9.79
N ASP A 304 -0.97 -14.56 8.46
CA ASP A 304 -2.20 -14.95 7.76
C ASP A 304 -1.87 -15.56 6.40
N ASP A 305 -2.64 -16.59 5.98
CA ASP A 305 -2.50 -17.26 4.69
C ASP A 305 -3.37 -16.66 3.58
N ALA A 306 -4.34 -15.82 3.95
CA ALA A 306 -5.25 -15.23 2.98
C ALA A 306 -4.51 -14.19 2.10
N SER A 307 -4.77 -14.26 0.80
CA SER A 307 -4.25 -13.30 -0.17
C SER A 307 -4.99 -11.96 -0.06
N TYR A 308 -4.22 -10.89 0.11
CA TYR A 308 -4.68 -9.51 -0.05
C TYR A 308 -3.73 -8.77 -1.00
N ASN A 309 -4.24 -7.78 -1.73
CA ASN A 309 -3.44 -6.98 -2.65
C ASN A 309 -2.86 -5.73 -1.98
N VAL A 310 -3.58 -5.15 -1.02
CA VAL A 310 -3.26 -3.88 -0.38
C VAL A 310 -3.55 -3.91 1.11
N CYS A 311 -2.74 -3.23 1.91
CA CYS A 311 -2.98 -2.90 3.30
C CYS A 311 -2.72 -1.41 3.54
N ARG A 312 -3.57 -0.75 4.34
CA ARG A 312 -3.47 0.68 4.67
C ARG A 312 -3.83 0.92 6.12
N LYS A 313 -3.06 1.76 6.78
CA LYS A 313 -3.38 2.31 8.09
C LYS A 313 -4.16 3.62 7.94
N ALA A 314 -5.05 3.89 8.88
CA ALA A 314 -5.77 5.15 8.97
C ALA A 314 -4.81 6.35 9.00
N LYS A 315 -5.09 7.37 8.16
CA LYS A 315 -4.36 8.64 8.16
C LYS A 315 -4.48 9.36 9.49
N HIS A 316 -5.68 9.25 10.09
CA HIS A 316 -6.02 9.84 11.41
C HIS A 316 -6.60 8.76 12.31
N GLY A 317 -5.74 7.87 12.84
CA GLY A 317 -6.20 6.77 13.70
C GLY A 317 -5.25 5.58 13.76
N SER A 318 -5.82 4.46 14.22
CA SER A 318 -5.09 3.21 14.41
C SER A 318 -5.63 2.05 13.55
N LEU A 319 -6.79 2.22 12.91
CA LEU A 319 -7.40 1.21 12.05
C LEU A 319 -6.46 0.82 10.91
N VAL A 320 -6.26 -0.49 10.73
CA VAL A 320 -5.51 -1.04 9.60
C VAL A 320 -6.40 -2.02 8.87
N LEU A 321 -6.72 -1.73 7.62
CA LEU A 321 -7.52 -2.58 6.76
C LEU A 321 -6.66 -3.19 5.65
N LEU A 322 -7.12 -4.31 5.13
CA LEU A 322 -6.57 -5.01 3.97
C LEU A 322 -7.68 -5.24 2.95
N ALA A 323 -7.34 -5.20 1.66
CA ALA A 323 -8.29 -5.52 0.60
C ALA A 323 -7.63 -6.39 -0.49
N GLY A 324 -8.44 -7.22 -1.15
CA GLY A 324 -7.90 -8.19 -2.11
C GLY A 324 -8.96 -8.77 -3.05
N ASP A 325 -8.61 -9.89 -3.64
CA ASP A 325 -9.45 -10.56 -4.63
C ASP A 325 -10.73 -11.16 -4.03
N LYS A 326 -11.73 -11.39 -4.89
CA LYS A 326 -13.04 -11.92 -4.52
C LYS A 326 -13.76 -11.07 -3.47
N GLY A 327 -13.55 -9.77 -3.51
CA GLY A 327 -14.16 -8.81 -2.61
C GLY A 327 -13.73 -8.98 -1.16
N ARG A 328 -12.55 -9.53 -0.92
CA ARG A 328 -12.07 -9.75 0.45
C ARG A 328 -11.61 -8.46 1.08
N ILE A 329 -12.08 -8.23 2.31
CA ILE A 329 -11.62 -7.15 3.18
C ILE A 329 -11.27 -7.77 4.53
N GLY A 330 -10.12 -7.40 5.06
CA GLY A 330 -9.64 -7.84 6.37
C GLY A 330 -9.30 -6.67 7.28
N ILE A 331 -9.22 -6.93 8.57
CA ILE A 331 -8.74 -5.99 9.58
C ILE A 331 -7.55 -6.61 10.32
N PHE A 332 -6.47 -5.85 10.43
CA PHE A 332 -5.35 -6.23 11.28
C PHE A 332 -5.63 -5.89 12.73
N LYS A 333 -5.43 -6.87 13.62
CA LYS A 333 -5.52 -6.75 15.08
C LYS A 333 -4.13 -6.92 15.69
N PRO A 334 -3.58 -5.87 16.34
CA PRO A 334 -2.27 -5.91 16.98
C PRO A 334 -2.21 -6.80 18.21
#